data_4f825adbd7fb075fa9e58ffd03f321ad
#
_entry.id   4f825adbd7fb075fa9e58ffd03f321ad
#
_cell.length_a   1.000
_cell.length_b   1.000
_cell.length_c   1.000
_cell.angle_alpha   90.00
_cell.angle_beta   90.00
_cell.angle_gamma   90.00
#
_symmetry.space_group_name_H-M   'P 1'
#
loop_
_entity.id
_entity.type
_entity.pdbx_description
1 polymer ?
#
loop_
_entity_poly.entity_id
_entity_poly.type
_entity_poly.pdbx_seq_one_letter_code
_entity_poly.pdbx_strand_id
1 'polypeptide(L)'
;HALILPKQHFKDLCELDPAIAAKAFPLAGKIGAAMKKALGCTGFNVVQNNGISAGQTVFHFHVHIIPRYENGPDMVTWAPGKATPEELAEISSSIREELTR
;
A
#
# COMPACT_ATOMS: atom_id res chain seq x y z
N HIS A 1 14.87 -3.81 2.07
CA HIS A 1 13.46 -3.75 2.45
C HIS A 1 13.32 -2.90 3.71
N ALA A 2 12.62 -1.79 3.61
CA ALA A 2 12.39 -0.89 4.73
C ALA A 2 10.92 -0.87 5.13
N LEU A 3 10.67 -0.52 6.37
CA LEU A 3 9.31 -0.34 6.90
C LEU A 3 9.16 1.09 7.42
N ILE A 4 8.03 1.69 7.13
CA ILE A 4 7.57 2.91 7.80
C ILE A 4 6.46 2.51 8.75
N LEU A 5 6.59 2.86 10.00
CA LEU A 5 5.54 2.61 10.98
C LEU A 5 5.42 3.79 11.96
N PRO A 6 4.20 4.14 12.38
CA PRO A 6 4.02 5.17 13.39
C PRO A 6 4.47 4.64 14.76
N LYS A 7 4.94 5.54 15.62
CA LYS A 7 5.27 5.18 17.01
C LYS A 7 4.01 4.89 17.82
N GLN A 8 2.94 5.64 17.55
CA GLN A 8 1.64 5.39 18.14
C GLN A 8 0.97 4.19 17.45
N HIS A 9 0.24 3.38 18.21
CA HIS A 9 -0.43 2.20 17.68
C HIS A 9 -1.70 2.55 16.91
N PHE A 10 -1.77 2.04 15.69
CA PHE A 10 -2.98 1.96 14.85
C PHE A 10 -3.00 0.59 14.21
N LYS A 11 -4.14 -0.07 14.21
CA LYS A 11 -4.25 -1.42 13.66
C LYS A 11 -3.99 -1.46 12.16
N ASP A 12 -4.63 -0.55 11.43
CA ASP A 12 -4.60 -0.52 9.97
C ASP A 12 -4.86 0.90 9.44
N LEU A 13 -4.99 1.03 8.13
CA LEU A 13 -5.22 2.31 7.47
C LEU A 13 -6.54 2.97 7.90
N CYS A 14 -7.57 2.18 8.21
CA CYS A 14 -8.87 2.73 8.62
C CYS A 14 -8.81 3.43 9.96
N GLU A 15 -7.93 2.99 10.86
CA GLU A 15 -7.72 3.61 12.17
C GLU A 15 -6.66 4.70 12.18
N LEU A 16 -5.82 4.77 11.13
CA LEU A 16 -4.66 5.65 11.09
C LEU A 16 -5.07 7.13 11.17
N ASP A 17 -4.39 7.88 12.05
CA ASP A 17 -4.56 9.34 12.13
C ASP A 17 -4.20 9.98 10.79
N PRO A 18 -5.10 10.81 10.20
CA PRO A 18 -4.84 11.47 8.92
C PRO A 18 -3.57 12.32 8.88
N ALA A 19 -3.20 12.96 9.98
CA ALA A 19 -1.98 13.76 10.06
C ALA A 19 -0.72 12.89 9.94
N ILE A 20 -0.77 11.68 10.49
CA ILE A 20 0.31 10.69 10.37
C ILE A 20 0.31 10.09 8.96
N ALA A 21 -0.86 9.78 8.42
CA ALA A 21 -1.01 9.27 7.06
C ALA A 21 -0.37 10.23 6.03
N ALA A 22 -0.58 11.54 6.19
CA ALA A 22 -0.04 12.55 5.30
C ALA A 22 1.50 12.58 5.24
N LYS A 23 2.18 12.04 6.25
CA LYS A 23 3.65 11.96 6.29
C LYS A 23 4.21 10.70 5.64
N ALA A 24 3.39 9.67 5.49
CA ALA A 24 3.85 8.34 5.05
C ALA A 24 4.38 8.35 3.60
N PHE A 25 3.62 8.86 2.65
CA PHE A 25 4.05 8.88 1.25
C PHE A 25 5.23 9.81 0.96
N PRO A 26 5.28 11.03 1.51
CA PRO A 26 6.49 11.85 1.36
C PRO A 26 7.74 11.16 1.89
N LEU A 27 7.64 10.47 3.02
CA LEU A 27 8.76 9.70 3.57
C LEU A 27 9.10 8.50 2.69
N ALA A 28 8.10 7.78 2.19
CA ALA A 28 8.30 6.66 1.28
C ALA A 28 9.05 7.08 0.01
N GLY A 29 8.72 8.23 -0.55
CA GLY A 29 9.41 8.78 -1.70
C GLY A 29 10.88 9.08 -1.42
N LYS A 30 11.18 9.66 -0.27
CA LYS A 30 12.57 9.94 0.15
C LYS A 30 13.38 8.65 0.35
N ILE A 31 12.79 7.67 1.01
CA ILE A 31 13.45 6.36 1.23
C ILE A 31 13.70 5.67 -0.10
N GLY A 32 12.71 5.65 -1.00
CA GLY A 32 12.85 5.03 -2.32
C GLY A 32 13.96 5.68 -3.14
N ALA A 33 14.05 7.01 -3.15
CA ALA A 33 15.11 7.72 -3.83
C ALA A 33 16.49 7.40 -3.22
N ALA A 34 16.58 7.31 -1.91
CA ALA A 34 17.80 6.93 -1.22
C ALA A 34 18.21 5.48 -1.54
N MET A 35 17.23 4.57 -1.61
CA MET A 35 17.48 3.17 -1.99
C MET A 35 18.07 3.06 -3.39
N LYS A 36 17.57 3.82 -4.36
CA LYS A 36 18.11 3.82 -5.72
C LYS A 36 19.59 4.18 -5.73
N LYS A 37 19.98 5.19 -4.95
CA LYS A 37 21.38 5.63 -4.85
C LYS A 37 22.25 4.64 -4.08
N ALA A 38 21.76 4.16 -2.94
CA ALA A 38 22.53 3.31 -2.04
C ALA A 38 22.64 1.87 -2.53
N LEU A 39 21.59 1.31 -3.12
CA LEU A 39 21.49 -0.10 -3.48
C LEU A 39 21.60 -0.33 -4.98
N GLY A 40 21.51 0.71 -5.80
CA GLY A 40 21.48 0.55 -7.25
C GLY A 40 20.22 -0.10 -7.79
N CYS A 41 19.13 -0.12 -7.02
CA CYS A 41 17.87 -0.66 -7.51
C CYS A 41 17.26 0.26 -8.59
N THR A 42 16.53 -0.32 -9.53
CA THR A 42 15.94 0.41 -10.65
C THR A 42 14.50 0.85 -10.39
N GLY A 43 13.90 0.33 -9.34
CA GLY A 43 12.55 0.69 -8.91
C GLY A 43 12.31 0.28 -7.47
N PHE A 44 11.13 0.63 -6.95
CA PHE A 44 10.70 0.16 -5.63
C PHE A 44 9.19 0.05 -5.58
N ASN A 45 8.70 -0.86 -4.75
CA ASN A 45 7.28 -0.98 -4.46
C ASN A 45 6.97 -0.41 -3.08
N VAL A 46 5.83 0.26 -2.99
CA VAL A 46 5.25 0.71 -1.72
C VAL A 46 4.01 -0.14 -1.49
N VAL A 47 4.01 -0.91 -0.42
CA VAL A 47 2.94 -1.89 -0.14
C VAL A 47 2.43 -1.70 1.27
N GLN A 48 1.12 -1.66 1.42
CA GLN A 48 0.46 -1.58 2.71
C GLN A 48 -0.77 -2.50 2.68
N ASN A 49 -0.93 -3.32 3.71
CA ASN A 49 -1.97 -4.34 3.76
C ASN A 49 -2.92 -4.07 4.93
N ASN A 50 -4.21 -4.22 4.70
CA ASN A 50 -5.26 -4.02 5.69
C ASN A 50 -6.13 -5.27 5.80
N GLY A 51 -6.02 -5.96 6.92
CA GLY A 51 -6.76 -7.18 7.19
C GLY A 51 -6.03 -8.45 6.77
N ILE A 52 -6.41 -9.56 7.38
CA ILE A 52 -5.82 -10.87 7.14
C ILE A 52 -5.95 -11.29 5.68
N SER A 53 -7.14 -11.09 5.09
CA SER A 53 -7.41 -11.46 3.69
C SER A 53 -6.53 -10.72 2.69
N ALA A 54 -5.99 -9.56 3.10
CA ALA A 54 -5.11 -8.74 2.28
C ALA A 54 -3.63 -8.98 2.57
N GLY A 55 -3.30 -9.95 3.44
CA GLY A 55 -1.92 -10.28 3.76
C GLY A 55 -1.34 -9.56 4.98
N GLN A 56 -2.16 -8.87 5.76
CA GLN A 56 -1.68 -8.27 7.00
C GLN A 56 -1.46 -9.36 8.04
N THR A 57 -0.23 -9.47 8.55
CA THR A 57 0.14 -10.46 9.55
C THR A 57 0.50 -9.83 10.90
N VAL A 58 0.89 -8.57 10.92
CA VAL A 58 1.15 -7.78 12.13
C VAL A 58 0.14 -6.63 12.19
N PHE A 59 -0.64 -6.56 13.26
CA PHE A 59 -1.76 -5.63 13.40
C PHE A 59 -1.34 -4.32 14.06
N HIS A 60 -0.28 -3.75 13.53
CA HIS A 60 0.19 -2.40 13.73
C HIS A 60 0.49 -1.83 12.34
N PHE A 61 -0.13 -0.73 11.97
CA PHE A 61 0.01 -0.14 10.65
C PHE A 61 1.47 0.01 10.26
N HIS A 62 1.83 -0.47 9.07
CA HIS A 62 3.17 -0.33 8.52
C HIS A 62 3.13 -0.34 7.00
N VAL A 63 4.07 0.37 6.41
CA VAL A 63 4.24 0.48 4.97
C VAL A 63 5.57 -0.16 4.59
N HIS A 64 5.54 -1.08 3.64
CA HIS A 64 6.74 -1.72 3.08
C HIS A 64 7.29 -0.87 1.94
N ILE A 65 8.60 -0.62 1.95
CA ILE A 65 9.32 -0.04 0.83
C ILE A 65 10.31 -1.09 0.35
N ILE A 66 10.09 -1.63 -0.84
CA ILE A 66 10.80 -2.81 -1.32
C ILE A 66 11.60 -2.46 -2.56
N PRO A 67 12.95 -2.54 -2.52
CA PRO A 67 13.76 -2.27 -3.69
C PRO A 67 13.55 -3.36 -4.75
N ARG A 68 13.50 -2.96 -6.01
CA ARG A 68 13.32 -3.85 -7.14
C ARG A 68 14.46 -3.71 -8.13
N TYR A 69 14.83 -4.80 -8.75
CA TYR A 69 15.95 -4.91 -9.69
C TYR A 69 15.46 -5.47 -11.01
N GLU A 70 16.10 -5.11 -12.13
CA GLU A 70 15.65 -5.54 -13.47
C GLU A 70 15.48 -7.05 -13.60
N ASN A 71 16.39 -7.81 -13.01
CA ASN A 71 16.40 -9.28 -13.10
C ASN A 71 15.81 -9.95 -11.86
N GLY A 72 15.16 -9.17 -11.00
CA GLY A 72 14.54 -9.71 -9.80
C GLY A 72 13.18 -10.36 -10.09
N PRO A 73 12.66 -11.16 -9.16
CA PRO A 73 11.33 -11.73 -9.29
C PRO A 73 10.26 -10.65 -9.20
N ASP A 74 9.13 -10.89 -9.86
CA ASP A 74 7.95 -10.04 -9.71
C ASP A 74 7.42 -10.18 -8.28
N MET A 75 7.09 -9.05 -7.69
CA MET A 75 6.58 -9.05 -6.33
C MET A 75 5.07 -9.29 -6.26
N VAL A 76 4.35 -8.72 -7.19
CA VAL A 76 2.88 -8.79 -7.24
C VAL A 76 2.49 -9.27 -8.63
N THR A 77 1.76 -10.37 -8.66
CA THR A 77 1.12 -10.87 -9.87
C THR A 77 -0.37 -10.98 -9.59
N TRP A 78 -1.18 -10.45 -10.49
CA TRP A 78 -2.62 -10.65 -10.40
C TRP A 78 -3.17 -11.23 -11.69
N ALA A 79 -4.15 -12.09 -11.53
CA ALA A 79 -4.90 -12.62 -12.65
C ALA A 79 -5.98 -11.59 -13.00
N PRO A 80 -5.95 -10.96 -14.19
CA PRO A 80 -6.99 -10.03 -14.56
C PRO A 80 -8.32 -10.77 -14.72
N GLY A 81 -9.36 -10.20 -14.13
CA GLY A 81 -10.72 -10.67 -14.30
C GLY A 81 -11.46 -9.83 -15.32
N LYS A 82 -12.74 -10.13 -15.50
CA LYS A 82 -13.63 -9.36 -16.34
C LYS A 82 -14.88 -8.99 -15.55
N ALA A 83 -15.35 -7.76 -15.76
CA ALA A 83 -16.59 -7.29 -15.19
C ALA A 83 -17.36 -6.53 -16.27
N THR A 84 -18.69 -6.64 -16.25
CA THR A 84 -19.54 -5.85 -17.15
C THR A 84 -19.64 -4.40 -16.68
N PRO A 85 -19.95 -3.44 -17.58
CA PRO A 85 -20.19 -2.06 -17.16
C PRO A 85 -21.28 -1.95 -16.09
N GLU A 86 -22.32 -2.79 -16.13
CA GLU A 86 -23.41 -2.82 -15.17
C GLU A 86 -22.92 -3.27 -13.79
N GLU A 87 -22.09 -4.32 -13.73
CA GLU A 87 -21.49 -4.79 -12.49
C GLU A 87 -20.60 -3.72 -11.85
N LEU A 88 -19.81 -3.04 -12.66
CA LEU A 88 -18.92 -1.96 -12.19
C LEU A 88 -19.74 -0.79 -11.64
N ALA A 89 -20.82 -0.41 -12.33
CA ALA A 89 -21.70 0.67 -11.89
C ALA A 89 -22.39 0.34 -10.57
N GLU A 90 -22.87 -0.89 -10.41
CA GLU A 90 -23.54 -1.35 -9.19
C GLU A 90 -22.58 -1.31 -7.98
N ILE A 91 -21.38 -1.85 -8.14
CA ILE A 91 -20.34 -1.83 -7.08
C ILE A 91 -19.96 -0.40 -6.73
N SER A 92 -19.74 0.44 -7.74
CA SER A 92 -19.39 1.85 -7.56
C SER A 92 -20.47 2.58 -6.75
N SER A 93 -21.75 2.32 -7.08
CA SER A 93 -22.89 2.91 -6.37
C SER A 93 -22.92 2.51 -4.90
N SER A 94 -22.72 1.22 -4.63
CA SER A 94 -22.70 0.69 -3.25
C SER A 94 -21.61 1.33 -2.40
N ILE A 95 -20.41 1.46 -2.97
CA ILE A 95 -19.27 2.11 -2.27
C ILE A 95 -19.58 3.57 -1.99
N ARG A 96 -20.13 4.30 -2.97
CA ARG A 96 -20.50 5.71 -2.80
C ARG A 96 -21.51 5.93 -1.68
N GLU A 97 -22.50 5.05 -1.56
CA GLU A 97 -23.47 5.13 -0.47
C GLU A 97 -22.81 5.08 0.89
N GLU A 98 -21.84 4.21 1.08
CA GLU A 98 -21.10 4.11 2.35
C GLU A 98 -20.21 5.32 2.60
N LEU A 99 -19.65 5.92 1.56
CA LEU A 99 -18.79 7.12 1.70
C LEU A 99 -19.59 8.36 2.11
N THR A 100 -20.89 8.41 1.82
CA THR A 100 -21.75 9.58 2.11
C THR A 100 -22.58 9.46 3.38
N ARG A 101 -22.46 8.37 4.10
CA ARG A 101 -23.17 8.14 5.38
C ARG A 101 -22.59 8.93 6.53
#